data_c249f0aa77ab1deb9837476ecb4ebfb6
#
_entry.id   c249f0aa77ab1deb9837476ecb4ebfb6
#
_cell.length_a   1.000
_cell.length_b   1.000
_cell.length_c   1.000
_cell.angle_alpha   90.00
_cell.angle_beta   90.00
_cell.angle_gamma   90.00
#
_symmetry.space_group_name_H-M   'P 1'
#
loop_
_entity.id
_entity.type
_entity.pdbx_description
1 polymer ?
#
loop_
_entity_poly.entity_id
_entity_poly.type
_entity_poly.pdbx_seq_one_letter_code
_entity_poly.pdbx_strand_id
1 'polypeptide(L)'
;MIEVLIVVAIIGLLASIVLVGLGAFRGRGRDARRIADIRETQNALELFYTKNNSYPNANSWSALETALTGANIGVSKISQDPLGASRSYGYGPGPVVGPGPQSYALRAQLEDATNPALNDDVDGTVNGVDCSDTPSGFYCVQF
;
A
#
# COMPACT_ATOMS: atom_id res chain seq x y z
N MET A 1 -23.55 -34.27 34.19
CA MET A 1 -22.74 -33.11 34.68
C MET A 1 -21.33 -33.17 34.14
N ILE A 2 -20.63 -34.31 34.16
CA ILE A 2 -19.25 -34.46 33.66
C ILE A 2 -19.15 -34.25 32.14
N GLU A 3 -20.19 -34.60 31.37
CA GLU A 3 -20.27 -34.46 29.93
C GLU A 3 -20.21 -32.96 29.50
N VAL A 4 -20.89 -32.08 30.22
CA VAL A 4 -20.86 -30.64 29.96
C VAL A 4 -19.50 -30.04 30.26
N LEU A 5 -18.83 -30.52 31.32
CA LEU A 5 -17.50 -30.05 31.68
C LEU A 5 -16.46 -30.43 30.60
N ILE A 6 -16.52 -31.60 30.03
CA ILE A 6 -15.63 -32.04 28.94
C ILE A 6 -15.85 -31.18 27.69
N VAL A 7 -17.13 -30.92 27.31
CA VAL A 7 -17.45 -30.08 26.16
C VAL A 7 -16.91 -28.67 26.32
N VAL A 8 -17.12 -28.04 27.48
CA VAL A 8 -16.60 -26.69 27.75
C VAL A 8 -15.07 -26.65 27.74
N ALA A 9 -14.40 -27.69 28.27
CA ALA A 9 -12.95 -27.79 28.24
C ALA A 9 -12.40 -27.88 26.80
N ILE A 10 -13.04 -28.65 25.91
CA ILE A 10 -12.65 -28.77 24.50
C ILE A 10 -12.89 -27.44 23.77
N ILE A 11 -14.02 -26.78 23.99
CA ILE A 11 -14.32 -25.47 23.39
C ILE A 11 -13.28 -24.44 23.86
N GLY A 12 -12.94 -24.41 25.14
CA GLY A 12 -11.93 -23.51 25.68
C GLY A 12 -10.54 -23.73 25.07
N LEU A 13 -10.16 -25.00 24.88
CA LEU A 13 -8.90 -25.35 24.22
C LEU A 13 -8.88 -24.89 22.76
N LEU A 14 -9.95 -25.16 22.00
CA LEU A 14 -10.04 -24.74 20.61
C LEU A 14 -10.07 -23.22 20.46
N ALA A 15 -10.81 -22.51 21.32
CA ALA A 15 -10.89 -21.05 21.33
C ALA A 15 -9.51 -20.41 21.59
N SER A 16 -8.70 -20.99 22.48
CA SER A 16 -7.36 -20.47 22.79
C SER A 16 -6.42 -20.51 21.58
N ILE A 17 -6.47 -21.55 20.77
CA ILE A 17 -5.65 -21.70 19.56
C ILE A 17 -6.04 -20.66 18.50
N VAL A 18 -7.33 -20.41 18.32
CA VAL A 18 -7.85 -19.45 17.33
C VAL A 18 -7.47 -18.02 17.67
N LEU A 19 -7.52 -17.64 18.97
CA LEU A 19 -7.24 -16.27 19.40
C LEU A 19 -5.79 -15.85 19.15
N VAL A 20 -4.82 -16.74 19.26
CA VAL A 20 -3.39 -16.45 19.07
C VAL A 20 -3.07 -16.07 17.60
N GLY A 21 -3.76 -16.65 16.61
CA GLY A 21 -3.49 -16.44 15.19
C GLY A 21 -4.08 -15.14 14.61
N LEU A 22 -5.13 -14.58 15.22
CA LEU A 22 -5.93 -13.50 14.62
C LEU A 22 -5.16 -12.20 14.38
N GLY A 23 -4.15 -11.88 15.20
CA GLY A 23 -3.35 -10.66 15.04
C GLY A 23 -2.53 -10.66 13.75
N ALA A 24 -1.81 -11.75 13.49
CA ALA A 24 -0.99 -11.91 12.29
C ALA A 24 -1.83 -11.93 11.01
N PHE A 25 -2.99 -12.59 11.02
CA PHE A 25 -3.88 -12.62 9.87
C PHE A 25 -4.46 -11.24 9.52
N ARG A 26 -4.76 -10.42 10.53
CA ARG A 26 -5.22 -9.04 10.30
C ARG A 26 -4.12 -8.17 9.67
N GLY A 27 -2.86 -8.31 10.08
CA GLY A 27 -1.73 -7.62 9.49
C GLY A 27 -1.57 -7.97 8.01
N ARG A 28 -1.54 -9.26 7.69
CA ARG A 28 -1.46 -9.73 6.29
C ARG A 28 -2.63 -9.26 5.43
N GLY A 29 -3.83 -9.21 5.99
CA GLY A 29 -5.00 -8.66 5.29
C GLY A 29 -4.85 -7.17 4.96
N ARG A 30 -4.27 -6.37 5.88
CA ARG A 30 -3.98 -4.97 5.60
C ARG A 30 -2.85 -4.80 4.58
N ASP A 31 -1.82 -5.64 4.61
CA ASP A 31 -0.74 -5.60 3.63
C ASP A 31 -1.23 -5.94 2.22
N ALA A 32 -2.07 -6.96 2.08
CA ALA A 32 -2.71 -7.27 0.80
C ALA A 32 -3.54 -6.09 0.27
N ARG A 33 -4.25 -5.38 1.16
CA ARG A 33 -4.98 -4.16 0.79
C ARG A 33 -4.03 -3.06 0.33
N ARG A 34 -2.90 -2.80 1.03
CA ARG A 34 -1.90 -1.80 0.64
C ARG A 34 -1.37 -2.05 -0.78
N ILE A 35 -1.03 -3.29 -1.08
CA ILE A 35 -0.56 -3.68 -2.42
C ILE A 35 -1.64 -3.42 -3.47
N ALA A 36 -2.91 -3.73 -3.17
CA ALA A 36 -4.02 -3.44 -4.07
C ALA A 36 -4.23 -1.94 -4.26
N ASP A 37 -4.16 -1.13 -3.20
CA ASP A 37 -4.30 0.33 -3.23
C ASP A 37 -3.20 0.98 -4.09
N ILE A 38 -1.95 0.50 -4.00
CA ILE A 38 -0.84 0.96 -4.85
C ILE A 38 -1.11 0.64 -6.32
N ARG A 39 -1.58 -0.57 -6.64
CA ARG A 39 -1.94 -0.95 -8.02
C ARG A 39 -3.11 -0.15 -8.58
N GLU A 40 -4.10 0.15 -7.78
CA GLU A 40 -5.21 1.03 -8.17
C GLU A 40 -4.68 2.44 -8.49
N THR A 41 -3.76 2.96 -7.67
CA THR A 41 -3.14 4.26 -7.89
C THR A 41 -2.27 4.25 -9.16
N GLN A 42 -1.55 3.16 -9.46
CA GLN A 42 -0.86 3.01 -10.74
C GLN A 42 -1.82 3.15 -11.93
N ASN A 43 -2.94 2.45 -11.90
CA ASN A 43 -3.94 2.55 -12.96
C ASN A 43 -4.45 3.99 -13.13
N ALA A 44 -4.67 4.71 -12.04
CA ALA A 44 -5.08 6.11 -12.07
C ALA A 44 -4.00 7.02 -12.68
N LEU A 45 -2.71 6.74 -12.40
CA LEU A 45 -1.57 7.46 -12.98
C LEU A 45 -1.46 7.23 -14.48
N GLU A 46 -1.69 6.01 -14.96
CA GLU A 46 -1.70 5.70 -16.39
C GLU A 46 -2.85 6.42 -17.12
N LEU A 47 -4.04 6.50 -16.52
CA LEU A 47 -5.14 7.30 -17.05
C LEU A 47 -4.79 8.78 -17.11
N PHE A 48 -4.13 9.29 -16.08
CA PHE A 48 -3.65 10.68 -16.06
C PHE A 48 -2.63 10.94 -17.17
N TYR A 49 -1.67 10.03 -17.34
CA TYR A 49 -0.64 10.12 -18.38
C TYR A 49 -1.25 10.11 -19.80
N THR A 50 -2.21 9.23 -20.04
CA THR A 50 -2.92 9.15 -21.33
C THR A 50 -3.57 10.48 -21.72
N LYS A 51 -4.02 11.25 -20.72
CA LYS A 51 -4.68 12.55 -20.94
C LYS A 51 -3.68 13.71 -21.06
N ASN A 52 -2.62 13.70 -20.24
CA ASN A 52 -1.74 14.86 -20.03
C ASN A 52 -0.33 14.68 -20.64
N ASN A 53 0.01 13.50 -21.15
CA ASN A 53 1.34 13.11 -21.62
C ASN A 53 2.46 13.33 -20.58
N SER A 54 2.10 13.29 -19.30
CA SER A 54 3.01 13.40 -18.15
C SER A 54 2.33 12.88 -16.90
N TYR A 55 3.11 12.51 -15.90
CA TYR A 55 2.60 12.19 -14.57
C TYR A 55 2.42 13.46 -13.74
N PRO A 56 1.61 13.42 -12.65
CA PRO A 56 1.44 14.56 -11.76
C PRO A 56 2.76 15.00 -11.13
N ASN A 57 3.07 16.28 -11.17
CA ASN A 57 4.19 16.85 -10.42
C ASN A 57 3.74 17.18 -8.99
N ALA A 58 3.57 16.15 -8.17
CA ALA A 58 3.12 16.25 -6.80
C ALA A 58 4.23 15.79 -5.85
N ASN A 59 4.36 16.42 -4.70
CA ASN A 59 5.37 16.10 -3.69
C ASN A 59 4.80 15.46 -2.43
N SER A 60 3.54 15.05 -2.46
CA SER A 60 2.85 14.38 -1.36
C SER A 60 1.67 13.56 -1.87
N TRP A 61 1.23 12.59 -1.07
CA TRP A 61 0.05 11.76 -1.39
C TRP A 61 -1.23 12.61 -1.54
N SER A 62 -1.43 13.61 -0.69
CA SER A 62 -2.58 14.52 -0.77
C SER A 62 -2.54 15.41 -2.03
N ALA A 63 -1.35 15.88 -2.43
CA ALA A 63 -1.21 16.64 -3.67
C ALA A 63 -1.46 15.75 -4.89
N LEU A 64 -1.03 14.48 -4.85
CA LEU A 64 -1.34 13.49 -5.88
C LEU A 64 -2.85 13.25 -5.99
N GLU A 65 -3.54 13.06 -4.85
CA GLU A 65 -5.00 12.91 -4.83
C GLU A 65 -5.69 14.09 -5.49
N THR A 66 -5.28 15.32 -5.14
CA THR A 66 -5.83 16.54 -5.73
C THR A 66 -5.61 16.59 -7.26
N ALA A 67 -4.43 16.21 -7.73
CA ALA A 67 -4.12 16.20 -9.16
C ALA A 67 -4.96 15.16 -9.92
N LEU A 68 -5.06 13.93 -9.39
CA LEU A 68 -5.81 12.85 -10.04
C LEU A 68 -7.32 13.11 -10.06
N THR A 69 -7.89 13.58 -8.95
CA THR A 69 -9.33 13.90 -8.86
C THR A 69 -9.71 15.11 -9.70
N GLY A 70 -8.83 16.12 -9.76
CA GLY A 70 -9.04 17.31 -10.59
C GLY A 70 -8.88 17.07 -12.10
N ALA A 71 -8.26 15.98 -12.50
CA ALA A 71 -7.99 15.68 -13.90
C ALA A 71 -9.22 15.24 -14.72
N ASN A 72 -10.36 14.99 -14.11
CA ASN A 72 -11.56 14.44 -14.76
C ASN A 72 -11.29 13.18 -15.59
N ILE A 73 -10.63 12.21 -14.98
CA ILE A 73 -10.28 10.89 -15.52
C ILE A 73 -11.12 9.75 -14.90
N GLY A 74 -12.21 10.10 -14.23
CA GLY A 74 -13.08 9.13 -13.55
C GLY A 74 -12.60 8.73 -12.15
N VAL A 75 -11.50 9.32 -11.66
CA VAL A 75 -10.98 9.10 -10.30
C VAL A 75 -11.60 10.15 -9.37
N SER A 76 -12.38 9.71 -8.39
CA SER A 76 -13.02 10.58 -7.39
C SER A 76 -12.25 10.66 -6.08
N LYS A 77 -11.38 9.68 -5.82
CA LYS A 77 -10.58 9.55 -4.60
C LYS A 77 -9.46 8.53 -4.84
N ILE A 78 -8.35 8.66 -4.15
CA ILE A 78 -7.35 7.59 -4.02
C ILE A 78 -7.36 7.02 -2.60
N SER A 79 -6.98 5.76 -2.48
CA SER A 79 -7.00 5.04 -1.21
C SER A 79 -5.99 5.61 -0.22
N GLN A 80 -6.33 5.54 1.07
CA GLN A 80 -5.45 5.89 2.19
C GLN A 80 -5.09 4.62 2.96
N ASP A 81 -3.94 4.64 3.64
CA ASP A 81 -3.51 3.49 4.45
C ASP A 81 -4.59 3.07 5.46
N PRO A 82 -4.84 1.76 5.64
CA PRO A 82 -5.82 1.25 6.60
C PRO A 82 -5.60 1.70 8.05
N LEU A 83 -4.37 2.06 8.43
CA LEU A 83 -4.02 2.58 9.75
C LEU A 83 -3.99 4.11 9.80
N GLY A 84 -4.39 4.78 8.72
CA GLY A 84 -4.49 6.24 8.65
C GLY A 84 -3.14 6.93 8.76
N ALA A 85 -3.09 8.04 9.50
CA ALA A 85 -1.92 8.93 9.57
C ALA A 85 -0.66 8.29 10.18
N SER A 86 -0.78 7.14 10.86
CA SER A 86 0.39 6.43 11.41
C SER A 86 1.26 5.78 10.34
N ARG A 87 0.70 5.52 9.18
CA ARG A 87 1.39 5.06 7.95
C ARG A 87 0.77 5.78 6.76
N SER A 88 1.60 6.33 5.90
CA SER A 88 1.12 7.02 4.69
C SER A 88 1.77 6.41 3.46
N TYR A 89 1.00 6.33 2.38
CA TYR A 89 1.58 6.02 1.08
C TYR A 89 2.50 7.15 0.61
N GLY A 90 3.53 6.80 -0.14
CA GLY A 90 4.48 7.74 -0.72
C GLY A 90 4.31 7.84 -2.24
N TYR A 91 4.53 9.02 -2.76
CA TYR A 91 4.62 9.29 -4.19
C TYR A 91 5.84 10.19 -4.45
N GLY A 92 6.64 9.82 -5.44
CA GLY A 92 7.74 10.63 -5.93
C GLY A 92 7.65 10.77 -7.44
N PRO A 93 7.47 11.99 -7.97
CA PRO A 93 7.55 12.24 -9.39
C PRO A 93 9.00 12.11 -9.86
N GLY A 94 9.20 11.55 -11.04
CA GLY A 94 10.49 11.51 -11.70
C GLY A 94 10.93 12.88 -12.23
N PRO A 95 12.07 12.94 -12.94
CA PRO A 95 12.55 14.16 -13.54
C PRO A 95 11.53 14.76 -14.51
N VAL A 96 11.39 16.09 -14.45
CA VAL A 96 10.53 16.82 -15.38
C VAL A 96 11.21 16.89 -16.73
N VAL A 97 10.56 16.31 -17.75
CA VAL A 97 11.02 16.33 -19.14
C VAL A 97 9.83 16.72 -20.04
N GLY A 98 9.96 17.80 -20.78
CA GLY A 98 8.88 18.28 -21.63
C GLY A 98 7.66 18.79 -20.82
N PRO A 99 6.46 18.18 -20.98
CA PRO A 99 5.24 18.65 -20.32
C PRO A 99 5.20 18.38 -18.82
N GLY A 100 6.07 17.50 -18.29
CA GLY A 100 6.12 17.15 -16.88
C GLY A 100 6.91 15.88 -16.60
N PRO A 101 6.77 15.28 -15.41
CA PRO A 101 7.42 14.03 -15.07
C PRO A 101 7.05 12.89 -16.02
N GLN A 102 8.04 12.09 -16.44
CA GLN A 102 7.84 10.95 -17.34
C GLN A 102 7.96 9.61 -16.61
N SER A 103 8.22 9.64 -15.33
CA SER A 103 8.30 8.48 -14.44
C SER A 103 7.78 8.83 -13.06
N TYR A 104 7.55 7.81 -12.24
CA TYR A 104 7.15 7.97 -10.83
C TYR A 104 7.63 6.79 -9.99
N ALA A 105 7.60 6.98 -8.68
CA ALA A 105 7.69 5.91 -7.70
C ALA A 105 6.50 6.00 -6.73
N LEU A 106 5.92 4.86 -6.38
CA LEU A 106 4.90 4.71 -5.35
C LEU A 106 5.44 3.82 -4.24
N ARG A 107 5.08 4.12 -2.99
CA ARG A 107 5.50 3.37 -1.82
C ARG A 107 4.34 3.09 -0.87
N ALA A 108 4.30 1.87 -0.34
CA ALA A 108 3.52 1.50 0.83
C ALA A 108 4.41 0.85 1.88
N GLN A 109 4.15 1.06 3.16
CA GLN A 109 4.87 0.37 4.24
C GLN A 109 4.07 -0.84 4.70
N LEU A 110 4.61 -2.05 4.51
CA LEU A 110 4.00 -3.30 4.96
C LEU A 110 4.24 -3.52 6.47
N GLU A 111 3.36 -4.25 7.11
CA GLU A 111 3.50 -4.65 8.52
C GLU A 111 4.37 -5.90 8.66
N ASP A 112 4.29 -6.79 7.67
CA ASP A 112 5.11 -8.00 7.59
C ASP A 112 6.33 -7.72 6.70
N ALA A 113 7.48 -7.44 7.33
CA ALA A 113 8.75 -7.21 6.63
C ALA A 113 9.30 -8.47 5.92
N THR A 114 8.65 -9.62 6.08
CA THR A 114 8.97 -10.87 5.37
C THR A 114 7.95 -11.19 4.28
N ASN A 115 7.11 -10.22 3.91
CA ASN A 115 6.11 -10.40 2.87
C ASN A 115 6.79 -10.72 1.53
N PRO A 116 6.39 -11.80 0.83
CA PRO A 116 6.99 -12.17 -0.47
C PRO A 116 6.92 -11.09 -1.54
N ALA A 117 5.99 -10.13 -1.43
CA ALA A 117 5.88 -9.03 -2.37
C ALA A 117 7.09 -8.07 -2.35
N LEU A 118 7.89 -8.10 -1.28
CA LEU A 118 9.12 -7.31 -1.15
C LEU A 118 10.31 -7.93 -1.92
N ASN A 119 10.22 -9.19 -2.36
CA ASN A 119 11.34 -9.85 -3.04
C ASN A 119 11.50 -9.41 -4.51
N ASP A 120 10.43 -8.93 -5.12
CA ASP A 120 10.35 -8.63 -6.55
C ASP A 120 9.93 -7.17 -6.80
N ASP A 121 9.98 -6.32 -5.79
CA ASP A 121 9.65 -4.91 -5.90
C ASP A 121 10.91 -4.04 -6.18
N VAL A 122 10.79 -2.74 -6.04
CA VAL A 122 11.87 -1.79 -6.33
C VAL A 122 12.58 -1.40 -5.05
N ASP A 123 13.88 -1.60 -5.02
CA ASP A 123 14.75 -1.28 -3.89
C ASP A 123 15.49 0.05 -4.00
N GLY A 124 15.91 0.57 -2.86
CA GLY A 124 16.77 1.75 -2.75
C GLY A 124 15.99 3.07 -2.81
N THR A 125 16.60 4.13 -3.30
CA THR A 125 15.93 5.45 -3.41
C THR A 125 15.59 5.73 -4.87
N VAL A 126 14.30 5.84 -5.16
CA VAL A 126 13.79 6.09 -6.52
C VAL A 126 12.90 7.32 -6.51
N ASN A 127 13.22 8.27 -7.40
CA ASN A 127 12.47 9.54 -7.52
C ASN A 127 12.27 10.26 -6.17
N GLY A 128 13.27 10.18 -5.28
CA GLY A 128 13.22 10.80 -3.95
C GLY A 128 12.39 10.02 -2.92
N VAL A 129 11.87 8.83 -3.27
CA VAL A 129 11.16 7.92 -2.37
C VAL A 129 12.13 6.85 -1.88
N ASP A 130 12.19 6.65 -0.57
CA ASP A 130 12.94 5.54 0.03
C ASP A 130 12.14 4.23 -0.11
N CYS A 131 12.71 3.27 -0.80
CA CYS A 131 12.14 1.98 -1.11
C CYS A 131 12.95 0.83 -0.46
N SER A 132 13.59 1.07 0.66
CA SER A 132 14.39 0.06 1.34
C SER A 132 13.52 -0.92 2.12
N ASP A 133 13.67 -2.20 1.85
CA ASP A 133 12.93 -3.28 2.55
C ASP A 133 13.30 -3.37 4.02
N THR A 134 14.57 -3.23 4.34
CA THR A 134 15.07 -3.38 5.71
C THR A 134 15.57 -2.05 6.27
N PRO A 135 15.17 -1.68 7.49
CA PRO A 135 14.24 -2.38 8.40
C PRO A 135 12.76 -2.03 8.16
N SER A 136 12.45 -1.25 7.12
CA SER A 136 11.17 -0.51 7.01
C SER A 136 10.03 -1.29 6.35
N GLY A 137 10.32 -2.34 5.57
CA GLY A 137 9.30 -3.12 4.83
C GLY A 137 8.56 -2.25 3.80
N PHE A 138 9.28 -1.45 3.02
CA PHE A 138 8.69 -0.59 2.00
C PHE A 138 8.48 -1.35 0.69
N TYR A 139 7.24 -1.59 0.34
CA TYR A 139 6.84 -2.09 -0.97
C TYR A 139 6.76 -0.93 -1.95
N CYS A 140 7.54 -0.99 -2.99
CA CYS A 140 7.63 0.06 -4.01
C CYS A 140 7.36 -0.45 -5.42
N VAL A 141 6.79 0.44 -6.22
CA VAL A 141 6.64 0.25 -7.66
C VAL A 141 7.06 1.52 -8.38
N GLN A 142 7.64 1.37 -9.57
CA GLN A 142 8.06 2.49 -10.42
C GLN A 142 7.61 2.29 -11.87
N PHE A 143 7.60 3.40 -12.59
CA PHE A 143 7.45 3.43 -14.04
C PHE A 143 8.49 4.37 -14.64
#